data_7c08b0abfd66115919e6e0b3d0983d34
#
_entry.id   7c08b0abfd66115919e6e0b3d0983d34
#
_cell.length_a   1.000
_cell.length_b   1.000
_cell.length_c   1.000
_cell.angle_alpha   90.00
_cell.angle_beta   90.00
_cell.angle_gamma   90.00
#
_symmetry.space_group_name_H-M   'P 1'
#
loop_
_entity.id
_entity.type
_entity.pdbx_description
1 polymer ?
#
loop_
_entity_poly.entity_id
_entity_poly.type
_entity_poly.pdbx_seq_one_letter_code
_entity_poly.pdbx_strand_id
1 'polypeptide(L)'
;MHPLFDFRKAAVTLAAAALAGSAGTLAIFVLPSLPAAGLSAIPFAVFLSFLIVPVWFVGILVVGYPAWILVHASGLRGWLTATLVGALLAAASSFVFATQIMGMGQPPAAVNGWVNGRQTIRNGAYTEASRSAERATLMLVLVAGVVGGACAGGALWQVACRRELSR
;
A
#
# COMPACT_ATOMS: atom_id res chain seq x y z
N MET A 1 15.24 -31.63 14.16
CA MET A 1 13.91 -31.70 13.52
C MET A 1 13.46 -30.27 13.27
N HIS A 2 13.46 -29.80 12.01
CA HIS A 2 12.83 -28.53 11.68
C HIS A 2 11.34 -28.64 11.97
N PRO A 3 10.72 -27.72 12.71
CA PRO A 3 9.29 -27.71 12.88
C PRO A 3 8.69 -27.53 11.49
N LEU A 4 7.94 -28.54 11.05
CA LEU A 4 7.18 -28.51 9.81
C LEU A 4 6.43 -27.17 9.78
N PHE A 5 6.67 -26.42 8.72
CA PHE A 5 6.10 -25.11 8.44
C PHE A 5 4.59 -25.22 8.58
N ASP A 6 4.02 -24.70 9.65
CA ASP A 6 2.59 -24.79 9.91
C ASP A 6 1.87 -23.87 8.90
N PHE A 7 1.51 -24.46 7.75
CA PHE A 7 0.86 -23.77 6.65
C PHE A 7 -0.37 -22.97 7.10
N ARG A 8 -1.13 -23.51 8.06
CA ARG A 8 -2.29 -22.81 8.60
C ARG A 8 -1.89 -21.52 9.33
N LYS A 9 -0.82 -21.54 10.10
CA LYS A 9 -0.31 -20.35 10.80
C LYS A 9 0.22 -19.32 9.82
N ALA A 10 0.97 -19.76 8.82
CA ALA A 10 1.47 -18.88 7.76
C ALA A 10 0.30 -18.21 7.01
N ALA A 11 -0.70 -18.98 6.59
CA ALA A 11 -1.88 -18.47 5.91
C ALA A 11 -2.66 -17.43 6.73
N VAL A 12 -2.90 -17.70 8.02
CA VAL A 12 -3.58 -16.75 8.93
C VAL A 12 -2.75 -15.48 9.10
N THR A 13 -1.44 -15.60 9.24
CA THR A 13 -0.54 -14.45 9.40
C THR A 13 -0.54 -13.57 8.15
N LEU A 14 -0.44 -14.18 6.96
CA LEU A 14 -0.49 -13.47 5.68
C LEU A 14 -1.84 -12.80 5.45
N ALA A 15 -2.95 -13.49 5.77
CA ALA A 15 -4.28 -12.92 5.64
C ALA A 15 -4.49 -11.73 6.59
N ALA A 16 -4.06 -11.85 7.86
CA ALA A 16 -4.14 -10.75 8.82
C ALA A 16 -3.33 -9.52 8.37
N ALA A 17 -2.12 -9.75 7.86
CA ALA A 17 -1.27 -8.67 7.34
C ALA A 17 -1.90 -8.01 6.10
N ALA A 18 -2.46 -8.78 5.16
CA ALA A 18 -3.12 -8.27 3.97
C ALA A 18 -4.36 -7.43 4.32
N LEU A 19 -5.18 -7.90 5.25
CA LEU A 19 -6.36 -7.17 5.73
C LEU A 19 -5.96 -5.87 6.45
N ALA A 20 -4.95 -5.92 7.33
CA ALA A 20 -4.47 -4.74 8.03
C ALA A 20 -3.86 -3.69 7.07
N GLY A 21 -3.06 -4.13 6.09
CA GLY A 21 -2.50 -3.27 5.06
C GLY A 21 -3.58 -2.62 4.20
N SER A 22 -4.57 -3.41 3.79
CA SER A 22 -5.73 -2.92 3.03
C SER A 22 -6.54 -1.90 3.81
N ALA A 23 -6.82 -2.16 5.09
CA ALA A 23 -7.56 -1.26 5.96
C ALA A 23 -6.82 0.08 6.13
N GLY A 24 -5.49 0.04 6.36
CA GLY A 24 -4.65 1.25 6.44
C GLY A 24 -4.68 2.07 5.15
N THR A 25 -4.55 1.41 4.01
CA THR A 25 -4.63 2.05 2.69
C THR A 25 -6.00 2.66 2.43
N LEU A 26 -7.08 1.90 2.70
CA LEU A 26 -8.46 2.38 2.52
C LEU A 26 -8.76 3.57 3.41
N ALA A 27 -8.26 3.59 4.64
CA ALA A 27 -8.44 4.72 5.54
C ALA A 27 -7.93 6.02 4.93
N ILE A 28 -6.75 6.01 4.29
CA ILE A 28 -6.17 7.21 3.65
C ILE A 28 -7.01 7.70 2.46
N PHE A 29 -7.64 6.79 1.69
CA PHE A 29 -8.47 7.18 0.55
C PHE A 29 -9.90 7.57 0.94
N VAL A 30 -10.47 6.91 1.93
CA VAL A 30 -11.91 7.06 2.27
C VAL A 30 -12.14 8.10 3.34
N LEU A 31 -11.33 8.16 4.41
CA LEU A 31 -11.57 9.10 5.52
C LEU A 31 -11.66 10.58 5.09
N PRO A 32 -10.80 11.09 4.18
CA PRO A 32 -10.91 12.48 3.75
C PRO A 32 -12.19 12.78 2.95
N SER A 33 -12.81 11.77 2.33
CA SER A 33 -14.03 11.94 1.54
C SER A 33 -15.31 11.87 2.36
N LEU A 34 -15.28 11.29 3.57
CA LEU A 34 -16.46 11.11 4.42
C LEU A 34 -17.20 12.41 4.76
N PRO A 35 -16.54 13.55 5.09
CA PRO A 35 -17.25 14.79 5.40
C PRO A 35 -18.09 15.31 4.24
N ALA A 36 -17.64 15.10 3.00
CA ALA A 36 -18.35 15.57 1.80
C ALA A 36 -19.36 14.55 1.26
N ALA A 37 -19.02 13.26 1.29
CA ALA A 37 -19.80 12.19 0.67
C ALA A 37 -20.75 11.46 1.65
N GLY A 38 -20.50 11.58 2.96
CA GLY A 38 -21.32 10.89 3.96
C GLY A 38 -21.39 9.37 3.70
N LEU A 39 -22.60 8.78 3.85
CA LEU A 39 -22.82 7.34 3.63
C LEU A 39 -22.62 6.91 2.17
N SER A 40 -22.63 7.82 1.20
CA SER A 40 -22.36 7.48 -0.21
C SER A 40 -20.91 7.07 -0.48
N ALA A 41 -20.00 7.31 0.45
CA ALA A 41 -18.62 6.81 0.38
C ALA A 41 -18.53 5.28 0.60
N ILE A 42 -19.53 4.64 1.21
CA ILE A 42 -19.50 3.21 1.54
C ILE A 42 -19.43 2.32 0.28
N PRO A 43 -20.29 2.47 -0.74
CA PRO A 43 -20.17 1.68 -1.97
C PRO A 43 -18.80 1.82 -2.64
N PHE A 44 -18.26 3.03 -2.64
CA PHE A 44 -16.93 3.29 -3.18
C PHE A 44 -15.82 2.57 -2.38
N ALA A 45 -15.89 2.62 -1.05
CA ALA A 45 -14.96 1.90 -0.18
C ALA A 45 -15.03 0.38 -0.38
N VAL A 46 -16.24 -0.17 -0.52
CA VAL A 46 -16.45 -1.59 -0.82
C VAL A 46 -15.83 -1.95 -2.17
N PHE A 47 -16.09 -1.17 -3.21
CA PHE A 47 -15.50 -1.39 -4.53
C PHE A 47 -13.97 -1.35 -4.49
N LEU A 48 -13.38 -0.34 -3.84
CA LEU A 48 -11.95 -0.25 -3.66
C LEU A 48 -11.37 -1.45 -2.90
N SER A 49 -12.10 -1.99 -1.93
CA SER A 49 -11.64 -3.16 -1.16
C SER A 49 -11.42 -4.38 -2.04
N PHE A 50 -12.29 -4.61 -3.04
CA PHE A 50 -12.13 -5.71 -4.01
C PHE A 50 -10.85 -5.60 -4.84
N LEU A 51 -10.34 -4.39 -5.04
CA LEU A 51 -9.09 -4.15 -5.77
C LEU A 51 -7.88 -4.17 -4.83
N ILE A 52 -7.98 -3.52 -3.69
CA ILE A 52 -6.84 -3.31 -2.78
C ILE A 52 -6.47 -4.59 -2.03
N VAL A 53 -7.44 -5.38 -1.56
CA VAL A 53 -7.17 -6.60 -0.78
C VAL A 53 -6.36 -7.63 -1.56
N PRO A 54 -6.70 -8.00 -2.81
CA PRO A 54 -5.88 -8.91 -3.60
C PRO A 54 -4.47 -8.39 -3.88
N VAL A 55 -4.33 -7.08 -4.14
CA VAL A 55 -3.02 -6.46 -4.38
C VAL A 55 -2.14 -6.57 -3.14
N TRP A 56 -2.68 -6.28 -1.95
CA TRP A 56 -1.96 -6.45 -0.69
C TRP A 56 -1.60 -7.91 -0.43
N PHE A 57 -2.52 -8.84 -0.69
CA PHE A 57 -2.25 -10.27 -0.50
C PHE A 57 -1.10 -10.76 -1.38
N VAL A 58 -1.13 -10.44 -2.67
CA VAL A 58 -0.05 -10.79 -3.61
C VAL A 58 1.26 -10.07 -3.24
N GLY A 59 1.20 -8.78 -2.92
CA GLY A 59 2.38 -8.01 -2.51
C GLY A 59 3.06 -8.57 -1.27
N ILE A 60 2.28 -8.95 -0.24
CA ILE A 60 2.83 -9.56 0.97
C ILE A 60 3.39 -10.96 0.66
N LEU A 61 2.72 -11.75 -0.17
CA LEU A 61 3.19 -13.09 -0.52
C LEU A 61 4.52 -13.04 -1.29
N VAL A 62 4.63 -12.15 -2.27
CA VAL A 62 5.77 -12.09 -3.20
C VAL A 62 6.94 -11.28 -2.65
N VAL A 63 6.68 -10.21 -1.94
CA VAL A 63 7.71 -9.26 -1.46
C VAL A 63 7.80 -9.27 0.07
N GLY A 64 6.68 -9.12 0.74
CA GLY A 64 6.63 -8.96 2.20
C GLY A 64 7.11 -10.19 2.95
N TYR A 65 6.68 -11.37 2.54
CA TYR A 65 7.02 -12.63 3.22
C TYR A 65 8.50 -13.02 3.05
N PRO A 66 9.11 -12.98 1.86
CA PRO A 66 10.55 -13.18 1.71
C PRO A 66 11.37 -12.17 2.49
N ALA A 67 11.01 -10.89 2.45
CA ALA A 67 11.68 -9.85 3.23
C ALA A 67 11.57 -10.10 4.74
N TRP A 68 10.40 -10.55 5.22
CA TRP A 68 10.20 -10.95 6.61
C TRP A 68 11.13 -12.08 7.04
N ILE A 69 11.29 -13.12 6.22
CA ILE A 69 12.22 -14.23 6.48
C ILE A 69 13.65 -13.71 6.64
N LEU A 70 14.11 -12.83 5.73
CA LEU A 70 15.45 -12.25 5.76
C LEU A 70 15.67 -11.41 7.02
N VAL A 71 14.72 -10.54 7.37
CA VAL A 71 14.77 -9.71 8.57
C VAL A 71 14.80 -10.57 9.83
N HIS A 72 14.00 -11.63 9.88
CA HIS A 72 13.97 -12.54 11.02
C HIS A 72 15.25 -13.35 11.15
N ALA A 73 15.83 -13.79 10.04
CA ALA A 73 17.12 -14.49 10.01
C ALA A 73 18.30 -13.61 10.46
N SER A 74 18.22 -12.28 10.22
CA SER A 74 19.23 -11.31 10.69
C SER A 74 19.10 -10.95 12.18
N GLY A 75 18.16 -11.56 12.91
CA GLY A 75 17.97 -11.34 14.35
C GLY A 75 17.14 -10.10 14.71
N LEU A 76 16.67 -9.35 13.73
CA LEU A 76 15.86 -8.15 13.93
C LEU A 76 14.38 -8.55 14.16
N ARG A 77 14.03 -8.89 15.42
CA ARG A 77 12.72 -9.48 15.78
C ARG A 77 11.75 -8.49 16.43
N GLY A 78 12.03 -7.20 16.40
CA GLY A 78 11.23 -6.17 17.04
C GLY A 78 9.98 -5.78 16.21
N TRP A 79 8.92 -5.39 16.92
CA TRP A 79 7.72 -4.84 16.30
C TRP A 79 8.02 -3.58 15.46
N LEU A 80 8.85 -2.69 15.97
CA LEU A 80 9.27 -1.49 15.23
C LEU A 80 9.95 -1.85 13.92
N THR A 81 10.83 -2.85 13.94
CA THR A 81 11.51 -3.32 12.72
C THR A 81 10.50 -3.83 11.69
N ALA A 82 9.54 -4.67 12.11
CA ALA A 82 8.51 -5.19 11.22
C ALA A 82 7.66 -4.06 10.61
N THR A 83 7.26 -3.10 11.42
CA THR A 83 6.47 -1.94 11.00
C THR A 83 7.25 -1.06 10.01
N LEU A 84 8.52 -0.75 10.30
CA LEU A 84 9.39 0.06 9.43
C LEU A 84 9.69 -0.65 8.10
N VAL A 85 10.03 -1.93 8.15
CA VAL A 85 10.27 -2.72 6.92
C VAL A 85 9.03 -2.80 6.08
N GLY A 86 7.85 -3.06 6.68
CA GLY A 86 6.58 -3.05 5.98
C GLY A 86 6.28 -1.69 5.33
N ALA A 87 6.48 -0.59 6.04
CA ALA A 87 6.30 0.76 5.53
C ALA A 87 7.23 1.07 4.34
N LEU A 88 8.52 0.75 4.46
CA LEU A 88 9.52 1.00 3.41
C LEU A 88 9.27 0.18 2.15
N LEU A 89 8.97 -1.12 2.31
CA LEU A 89 8.66 -1.99 1.16
C LEU A 89 7.40 -1.53 0.44
N ALA A 90 6.35 -1.18 1.18
CA ALA A 90 5.12 -0.70 0.59
C ALA A 90 5.29 0.68 -0.06
N ALA A 91 6.07 1.59 0.52
CA ALA A 91 6.40 2.87 -0.10
C ALA A 91 7.16 2.68 -1.42
N ALA A 92 8.19 1.82 -1.44
CA ALA A 92 8.96 1.51 -2.64
C ALA A 92 8.06 0.88 -3.73
N SER A 93 7.23 -0.09 -3.36
CA SER A 93 6.28 -0.73 -4.27
C SER A 93 5.25 0.26 -4.81
N SER A 94 4.73 1.15 -3.97
CA SER A 94 3.78 2.20 -4.36
C SER A 94 4.42 3.21 -5.32
N PHE A 95 5.69 3.57 -5.08
CA PHE A 95 6.43 4.45 -5.98
C PHE A 95 6.64 3.82 -7.36
N VAL A 96 7.09 2.55 -7.40
CA VAL A 96 7.24 1.81 -8.65
C VAL A 96 5.91 1.68 -9.38
N PHE A 97 4.83 1.34 -8.67
CA PHE A 97 3.50 1.28 -9.26
C PHE A 97 3.05 2.62 -9.85
N ALA A 98 3.20 3.71 -9.10
CA ALA A 98 2.82 5.04 -9.56
C ALA A 98 3.61 5.48 -10.81
N THR A 99 4.92 5.23 -10.84
CA THR A 99 5.77 5.68 -11.95
C THR A 99 5.71 4.75 -13.17
N GLN A 100 5.70 3.43 -12.98
CA GLN A 100 5.79 2.47 -14.08
C GLN A 100 4.42 2.06 -14.62
N ILE A 101 3.42 1.91 -13.77
CA ILE A 101 2.09 1.42 -14.17
C ILE A 101 1.13 2.57 -14.42
N MET A 102 1.10 3.57 -13.52
CA MET A 102 0.25 4.75 -13.71
C MET A 102 0.91 5.83 -14.59
N GLY A 103 2.19 5.69 -14.95
CA GLY A 103 2.91 6.61 -15.82
C GLY A 103 3.17 7.99 -15.20
N MET A 104 3.09 8.11 -13.88
CA MET A 104 3.35 9.38 -13.19
C MET A 104 4.80 9.81 -13.39
N GLY A 105 5.01 11.10 -13.68
CA GLY A 105 6.34 11.66 -13.97
C GLY A 105 6.81 11.43 -15.40
N GLN A 106 6.05 10.72 -16.24
CA GLN A 106 6.41 10.55 -17.65
C GLN A 106 5.93 11.74 -18.50
N PRO A 107 6.62 12.06 -19.60
CA PRO A 107 6.15 13.10 -20.50
C PRO A 107 4.80 12.69 -21.12
N PRO A 108 3.89 13.67 -21.36
CA PRO A 108 2.60 13.35 -21.96
C PRO A 108 2.75 12.89 -23.40
N ALA A 109 1.99 11.90 -23.80
CA ALA A 109 1.95 11.40 -25.18
C ALA A 109 1.22 12.35 -26.15
N ALA A 110 0.42 13.28 -25.63
CA ALA A 110 -0.35 14.23 -26.43
C ALA A 110 0.28 15.62 -26.46
N VAL A 111 0.18 16.32 -27.59
CA VAL A 111 0.67 17.71 -27.73
C VAL A 111 -0.21 18.67 -26.92
N ASN A 112 -1.53 18.49 -26.97
CA ASN A 112 -2.50 19.26 -26.19
C ASN A 112 -3.54 18.32 -25.59
N GLY A 113 -3.90 18.52 -24.33
CA GLY A 113 -4.89 17.71 -23.61
C GLY A 113 -5.78 18.57 -22.74
N TRP A 114 -7.05 18.15 -22.60
CA TRP A 114 -8.08 18.80 -21.81
C TRP A 114 -8.80 17.77 -20.96
N VAL A 115 -9.01 18.09 -19.70
CA VAL A 115 -9.78 17.28 -18.77
C VAL A 115 -10.77 18.19 -18.02
N ASN A 116 -12.06 17.85 -18.10
CA ASN A 116 -13.15 18.63 -17.48
C ASN A 116 -13.09 20.14 -17.84
N GLY A 117 -12.83 20.47 -19.12
CA GLY A 117 -12.75 21.85 -19.61
C GLY A 117 -11.48 22.61 -19.22
N ARG A 118 -10.55 21.99 -18.51
CA ARG A 118 -9.24 22.60 -18.16
C ARG A 118 -8.13 21.99 -19.01
N GLN A 119 -7.27 22.85 -19.57
CA GLN A 119 -6.11 22.41 -20.31
C GLN A 119 -5.09 21.78 -19.35
N THR A 120 -4.81 20.49 -19.54
CA THR A 120 -3.85 19.73 -18.72
C THR A 120 -2.49 19.56 -19.40
N ILE A 121 -2.49 19.56 -20.75
CA ILE A 121 -1.27 19.47 -21.56
C ILE A 121 -1.27 20.63 -22.55
N ARG A 122 -0.13 21.33 -22.65
CA ARG A 122 0.07 22.43 -23.57
C ARG A 122 1.43 22.29 -24.24
N ASN A 123 1.43 22.25 -25.59
CA ASN A 123 2.66 22.10 -26.37
C ASN A 123 3.56 20.93 -25.95
N GLY A 124 2.96 19.78 -25.66
CA GLY A 124 3.69 18.57 -25.24
C GLY A 124 4.22 18.60 -23.79
N ALA A 125 3.77 19.55 -22.98
CA ALA A 125 4.15 19.62 -21.56
C ALA A 125 2.92 19.69 -20.66
N TYR A 126 2.99 19.08 -19.49
CA TYR A 126 1.96 19.24 -18.46
C TYR A 126 1.88 20.69 -17.99
N THR A 127 0.68 21.21 -17.84
CA THR A 127 0.44 22.52 -17.20
C THR A 127 0.82 22.46 -15.72
N GLU A 128 1.09 23.61 -15.11
CA GLU A 128 1.45 23.67 -13.69
C GLU A 128 0.35 23.08 -12.78
N ALA A 129 -0.92 23.37 -13.11
CA ALA A 129 -2.06 22.79 -12.41
C ALA A 129 -2.11 21.24 -12.52
N SER A 130 -1.76 20.69 -13.70
CA SER A 130 -1.69 19.24 -13.90
C SER A 130 -0.53 18.62 -13.11
N ARG A 131 0.64 19.25 -13.10
CA ARG A 131 1.80 18.78 -12.31
C ARG A 131 1.54 18.84 -10.82
N SER A 132 0.85 19.85 -10.32
CA SER A 132 0.49 19.95 -8.90
C SER A 132 -0.49 18.85 -8.50
N ALA A 133 -1.49 18.56 -9.34
CA ALA A 133 -2.43 17.47 -9.10
C ALA A 133 -1.75 16.08 -9.14
N GLU A 134 -0.83 15.87 -10.09
CA GLU A 134 -0.04 14.65 -10.19
C GLU A 134 0.84 14.43 -8.95
N ARG A 135 1.54 15.47 -8.49
CA ARG A 135 2.34 15.42 -7.26
C ARG A 135 1.47 15.11 -6.03
N ALA A 136 0.30 15.73 -5.91
CA ALA A 136 -0.63 15.46 -4.82
C ALA A 136 -1.10 14.00 -4.84
N THR A 137 -1.42 13.46 -6.02
CA THR A 137 -1.81 12.05 -6.19
C THR A 137 -0.66 11.11 -5.84
N LEU A 138 0.57 11.40 -6.30
CA LEU A 138 1.75 10.61 -5.96
C LEU A 138 1.99 10.60 -4.44
N MET A 139 1.91 11.76 -3.79
CA MET A 139 2.04 11.84 -2.33
C MET A 139 0.96 11.04 -1.60
N LEU A 140 -0.29 11.10 -2.07
CA LEU A 140 -1.39 10.32 -1.50
C LEU A 140 -1.14 8.82 -1.61
N VAL A 141 -0.69 8.34 -2.78
CA VAL A 141 -0.36 6.93 -3.02
C VAL A 141 0.81 6.47 -2.14
N LEU A 142 1.84 7.30 -2.00
CA LEU A 142 2.99 7.00 -1.13
C LEU A 142 2.59 6.93 0.35
N VAL A 143 1.80 7.91 0.83
CA VAL A 143 1.32 7.92 2.23
C VAL A 143 0.42 6.72 2.49
N ALA A 144 -0.47 6.38 1.55
CA ALA A 144 -1.32 5.20 1.67
C ALA A 144 -0.50 3.90 1.71
N GLY A 145 0.56 3.82 0.90
CA GLY A 145 1.52 2.71 0.93
C GLY A 145 2.24 2.60 2.26
N VAL A 146 2.80 3.71 2.76
CA VAL A 146 3.51 3.75 4.06
C VAL A 146 2.60 3.31 5.20
N VAL A 147 1.39 3.88 5.30
CA VAL A 147 0.43 3.55 6.37
C VAL A 147 -0.03 2.10 6.25
N GLY A 148 -0.42 1.67 5.06
CA GLY A 148 -0.82 0.28 4.81
C GLY A 148 0.31 -0.71 5.12
N GLY A 149 1.54 -0.41 4.70
CA GLY A 149 2.72 -1.23 4.98
C GLY A 149 3.07 -1.31 6.46
N ALA A 150 2.96 -0.19 7.18
CA ALA A 150 3.15 -0.17 8.63
C ALA A 150 2.10 -1.04 9.34
N CYS A 151 0.84 -0.93 8.97
CA CYS A 151 -0.25 -1.76 9.50
C CYS A 151 -0.02 -3.25 9.21
N ALA A 152 0.35 -3.58 7.97
CA ALA A 152 0.64 -4.96 7.57
C ALA A 152 1.82 -5.55 8.35
N GLY A 153 2.94 -4.81 8.46
CA GLY A 153 4.12 -5.22 9.20
C GLY A 153 3.84 -5.42 10.69
N GLY A 154 3.12 -4.48 11.30
CA GLY A 154 2.69 -4.58 12.70
C GLY A 154 1.79 -5.78 12.96
N ALA A 155 0.81 -6.03 12.09
CA ALA A 155 -0.10 -7.18 12.19
C ALA A 155 0.67 -8.49 12.02
N LEU A 156 1.58 -8.57 11.05
CA LEU A 156 2.43 -9.73 10.80
C LEU A 156 3.23 -10.07 12.07
N TRP A 157 3.86 -9.07 12.68
CA TRP A 157 4.60 -9.26 13.92
C TRP A 157 3.71 -9.75 15.07
N GLN A 158 2.54 -9.12 15.27
CA GLN A 158 1.62 -9.51 16.34
C GLN A 158 1.15 -10.97 16.21
N VAL A 159 0.81 -11.41 15.01
CA VAL A 159 0.33 -12.78 14.80
C VAL A 159 1.47 -13.81 14.86
N ALA A 160 2.66 -13.46 14.31
CA ALA A 160 3.78 -14.38 14.23
C ALA A 160 4.58 -14.48 15.54
N CYS A 161 4.88 -13.34 16.21
CA CYS A 161 5.86 -13.29 17.30
C CYS A 161 5.24 -13.18 18.69
N ARG A 162 4.05 -12.58 18.85
CA ARG A 162 3.46 -12.37 20.18
C ARG A 162 3.20 -13.69 20.93
N ARG A 163 2.93 -14.76 20.20
CA ARG A 163 2.67 -16.09 20.79
C ARG A 163 3.93 -16.80 21.27
N GLU A 164 5.10 -16.43 20.80
CA GLU A 164 6.38 -17.01 21.26
C GLU A 164 6.84 -16.39 22.58
N LEU A 165 6.45 -15.13 22.85
CA LEU A 165 6.79 -14.42 24.09
C LEU A 165 5.91 -14.79 25.27
N SER A 166 4.80 -15.51 25.04
CA SER A 166 3.85 -15.95 26.08
C SER A 166 4.10 -17.39 26.55
N ARG A 167 5.15 -18.03 26.09
CA ARG A 167 5.62 -19.36 26.53
C ARG A 167 6.96 -19.25 27.24
#